data_75740b0d3cd58395ab83ebc0e876c924
#
_entry.id   75740b0d3cd58395ab83ebc0e876c924
#
_cell.length_a   1.000
_cell.length_b   1.000
_cell.length_c   1.000
_cell.angle_alpha   90.00
_cell.angle_beta   90.00
_cell.angle_gamma   90.00
#
_symmetry.space_group_name_H-M   'P 1'
#
loop_
_entity.id
_entity.type
_entity.pdbx_description
1 polymer ?
#
loop_
_entity_poly.entity_id
_entity_poly.type
_entity_poly.pdbx_seq_one_letter_code
_entity_poly.pdbx_strand_id
1 'polypeptide(L)'
;EVRLFQVIKTMEELKEWFMGLIHEYVKWARYLYHNAQRRDESLKDLEFPFPYREGQRELAVSVYRTEARRRKLFIQAPTGIGKTLSTVFPSLKAIGEGHGDKLFYLTAKTITRGVAEEAFAILREQGLYFRSVTITAKDKLCFLEKPECNPDACPYAKGHFDRVNDAVYEIVHKEFGITREVILKYAEKFKVCPFEYCLDISSFVDGIICDYNYVFDPDVRLKRYFADGAKGEYIFLIDEAHNLVPRAREMYSAVLIKEDVLAAKRLVKDKSPRLTRQLERVNKIFLEMKR
;
A
#
# COMPACT_ATOMS: atom_id res chain seq x y z
N GLU A 1 -18.01 20.72 2.17
CA GLU A 1 -18.92 21.41 1.24
C GLU A 1 -19.60 20.36 0.37
N VAL A 2 -20.93 20.26 0.42
CA VAL A 2 -21.71 19.34 -0.44
C VAL A 2 -22.17 20.15 -1.66
N ARG A 3 -21.75 19.71 -2.86
CA ARG A 3 -22.21 20.30 -4.13
C ARG A 3 -23.23 19.36 -4.77
N LEU A 4 -24.39 19.86 -5.06
CA LEU A 4 -25.44 19.13 -5.75
C LEU A 4 -25.34 19.41 -7.27
N PHE A 5 -25.18 18.35 -8.05
CA PHE A 5 -25.26 18.43 -9.51
C PHE A 5 -26.55 17.74 -9.96
N GLN A 6 -27.33 18.42 -10.78
CA GLN A 6 -28.55 17.88 -11.36
C GLN A 6 -28.40 17.80 -12.87
N VAL A 7 -28.60 16.61 -13.43
CA VAL A 7 -28.59 16.37 -14.87
C VAL A 7 -29.92 15.69 -15.23
N ILE A 8 -30.60 16.26 -16.21
CA ILE A 8 -31.84 15.68 -16.74
C ILE A 8 -31.48 14.81 -17.94
N LYS A 9 -31.94 13.56 -17.92
CA LYS A 9 -31.73 12.56 -18.99
C LYS A 9 -33.05 11.95 -19.40
N THR A 10 -33.18 11.59 -20.65
CA THR A 10 -34.27 10.74 -21.13
C THR A 10 -34.12 9.31 -20.56
N MET A 11 -35.17 8.51 -20.67
CA MET A 11 -35.11 7.10 -20.23
C MET A 11 -34.11 6.30 -21.06
N GLU A 12 -34.02 6.58 -22.36
CA GLU A 12 -33.04 5.95 -23.28
C GLU A 12 -31.59 6.31 -22.90
N GLU A 13 -31.30 7.57 -22.69
CA GLU A 13 -29.97 8.04 -22.25
C GLU A 13 -29.57 7.47 -20.88
N LEU A 14 -30.54 7.34 -19.96
CA LEU A 14 -30.29 6.75 -18.65
C LEU A 14 -30.01 5.25 -18.76
N LYS A 15 -30.74 4.55 -19.61
CA LYS A 15 -30.53 3.13 -19.90
C LYS A 15 -29.16 2.89 -20.53
N GLU A 16 -28.79 3.68 -21.53
CA GLU A 16 -27.49 3.58 -22.20
C GLU A 16 -26.33 3.83 -21.21
N TRP A 17 -26.43 4.90 -20.41
CA TRP A 17 -25.48 5.18 -19.36
C TRP A 17 -25.34 4.04 -18.35
N PHE A 18 -26.46 3.50 -17.88
CA PHE A 18 -26.50 2.38 -16.93
C PHE A 18 -25.89 1.11 -17.54
N MET A 19 -26.20 0.80 -18.79
CA MET A 19 -25.61 -0.35 -19.49
C MET A 19 -24.09 -0.19 -19.66
N GLY A 20 -23.60 1.02 -19.87
CA GLY A 20 -22.16 1.31 -19.86
C GLY A 20 -21.51 0.99 -18.51
N LEU A 21 -22.12 1.39 -17.40
CA LEU A 21 -21.62 1.04 -16.06
C LEU A 21 -21.63 -0.48 -15.82
N ILE A 22 -22.71 -1.18 -16.21
CA ILE A 22 -22.80 -2.64 -16.11
C ILE A 22 -21.70 -3.32 -16.94
N HIS A 23 -21.43 -2.83 -18.13
CA HIS A 23 -20.36 -3.38 -18.98
C HIS A 23 -19.00 -3.29 -18.28
N GLU A 24 -18.64 -2.13 -17.76
CA GLU A 24 -17.39 -1.94 -17.02
C GLU A 24 -17.35 -2.80 -15.74
N TYR A 25 -18.44 -2.85 -14.99
CA TYR A 25 -18.52 -3.72 -13.81
C TYR A 25 -18.28 -5.20 -14.15
N VAL A 26 -18.93 -5.71 -15.19
CA VAL A 26 -18.78 -7.11 -15.63
C VAL A 26 -17.36 -7.39 -16.11
N LYS A 27 -16.74 -6.44 -16.81
CA LYS A 27 -15.33 -6.52 -17.25
C LYS A 27 -14.40 -6.74 -16.05
N TRP A 28 -14.53 -5.93 -14.99
CA TRP A 28 -13.74 -6.06 -13.77
C TRP A 28 -14.08 -7.30 -12.95
N ALA A 29 -15.34 -7.65 -12.81
CA ALA A 29 -15.79 -8.85 -12.11
C ALA A 29 -15.22 -10.12 -12.75
N ARG A 30 -15.23 -10.21 -14.08
CA ARG A 30 -14.61 -11.32 -14.83
C ARG A 30 -13.09 -11.38 -14.59
N TYR A 31 -12.42 -10.23 -14.66
CA TYR A 31 -11.00 -10.16 -14.38
C TYR A 31 -10.67 -10.72 -12.99
N LEU A 32 -11.34 -10.22 -11.94
CA LEU A 32 -11.10 -10.65 -10.56
C LEU A 32 -11.37 -12.15 -10.38
N TYR A 33 -12.46 -12.65 -10.94
CA TYR A 33 -12.84 -14.06 -10.87
C TYR A 33 -11.76 -14.95 -11.52
N HIS A 34 -11.39 -14.67 -12.74
CA HIS A 34 -10.38 -15.47 -13.46
C HIS A 34 -8.99 -15.32 -12.85
N ASN A 35 -8.65 -14.14 -12.34
CA ASN A 35 -7.38 -13.92 -11.66
C ASN A 35 -7.30 -14.79 -10.39
N ALA A 36 -8.34 -14.80 -9.57
CA ALA A 36 -8.40 -15.62 -8.36
C ALA A 36 -8.27 -17.13 -8.69
N GLN A 37 -9.01 -17.61 -9.69
CA GLN A 37 -8.92 -19.01 -10.11
C GLN A 37 -7.49 -19.42 -10.53
N ARG A 38 -6.88 -18.63 -11.43
CA ARG A 38 -5.51 -18.91 -11.92
C ARG A 38 -4.48 -18.83 -10.80
N ARG A 39 -4.64 -17.87 -9.90
CA ARG A 39 -3.81 -17.76 -8.71
C ARG A 39 -3.89 -19.02 -7.87
N ASP A 40 -5.10 -19.42 -7.49
CA ASP A 40 -5.32 -20.54 -6.59
C ASP A 40 -4.89 -21.87 -7.22
N GLU A 41 -5.07 -22.05 -8.53
CA GLU A 41 -4.54 -23.20 -9.28
C GLU A 41 -3.00 -23.21 -9.23
N SER A 42 -2.33 -22.09 -9.54
CA SER A 42 -0.87 -22.03 -9.51
C SER A 42 -0.28 -22.24 -8.12
N LEU A 43 -1.00 -21.87 -7.06
CA LEU A 43 -0.56 -22.06 -5.68
C LEU A 43 -0.62 -23.52 -5.22
N LYS A 44 -1.51 -24.35 -5.80
CA LYS A 44 -1.58 -25.78 -5.46
C LYS A 44 -0.32 -26.53 -5.88
N ASP A 45 0.16 -26.26 -7.08
CA ASP A 45 1.29 -26.95 -7.69
C ASP A 45 2.64 -26.30 -7.38
N LEU A 46 2.64 -25.13 -6.71
CA LEU A 46 3.87 -24.41 -6.40
C LEU A 46 4.76 -25.22 -5.44
N GLU A 47 6.00 -25.44 -5.83
CA GLU A 47 7.02 -26.08 -5.00
C GLU A 47 8.05 -25.06 -4.50
N PHE A 48 8.77 -25.43 -3.44
CA PHE A 48 9.89 -24.62 -2.96
C PHE A 48 11.04 -24.68 -3.97
N PRO A 49 11.57 -23.55 -4.48
CA PRO A 49 12.40 -23.51 -5.69
C PRO A 49 13.81 -24.09 -5.51
N PHE A 50 14.24 -24.38 -4.29
CA PHE A 50 15.57 -24.85 -3.98
C PHE A 50 15.55 -26.00 -2.97
N PRO A 51 16.61 -26.83 -2.89
CA PRO A 51 16.78 -27.71 -1.75
C PRO A 51 16.77 -26.93 -0.44
N TYR A 52 16.00 -27.41 0.54
CA TYR A 52 15.94 -26.75 1.85
C TYR A 52 17.32 -26.80 2.53
N ARG A 53 17.74 -25.64 3.04
CA ARG A 53 18.87 -25.56 3.97
C ARG A 53 18.42 -25.98 5.37
N GLU A 54 19.39 -26.25 6.24
CA GLU A 54 19.12 -26.57 7.65
C GLU A 54 18.24 -25.47 8.29
N GLY A 55 17.17 -25.88 8.99
CA GLY A 55 16.19 -24.99 9.61
C GLY A 55 15.17 -24.31 8.69
N GLN A 56 15.37 -24.30 7.38
CA GLN A 56 14.43 -23.64 6.45
C GLN A 56 13.07 -24.33 6.39
N ARG A 57 13.06 -25.66 6.39
CA ARG A 57 11.82 -26.44 6.33
C ARG A 57 10.99 -26.27 7.59
N GLU A 58 11.62 -26.30 8.76
CA GLU A 58 10.97 -26.08 10.05
C GLU A 58 10.39 -24.67 10.13
N LEU A 59 11.12 -23.68 9.61
CA LEU A 59 10.66 -22.29 9.52
C LEU A 59 9.41 -22.22 8.64
N ALA A 60 9.45 -22.75 7.41
CA ALA A 60 8.32 -22.73 6.48
C ALA A 60 7.07 -23.42 7.05
N VAL A 61 7.24 -24.58 7.70
CA VAL A 61 6.15 -25.31 8.37
C VAL A 61 5.57 -24.48 9.53
N SER A 62 6.41 -23.79 10.29
CA SER A 62 5.97 -22.97 11.41
C SER A 62 5.17 -21.75 10.94
N VAL A 63 5.60 -21.09 9.86
CA VAL A 63 4.87 -19.98 9.21
C VAL A 63 3.50 -20.47 8.76
N TYR A 64 3.46 -21.51 7.92
CA TYR A 64 2.20 -22.06 7.40
C TYR A 64 1.21 -22.42 8.52
N ARG A 65 1.65 -23.15 9.55
CA ARG A 65 0.80 -23.54 10.69
C ARG A 65 0.28 -22.35 11.47
N THR A 66 1.06 -21.29 11.55
CA THR A 66 0.68 -20.06 12.24
C THR A 66 -0.41 -19.31 11.49
N GLU A 67 -0.28 -19.22 10.19
CA GLU A 67 -1.26 -18.57 9.30
C GLU A 67 -2.57 -19.36 9.24
N ALA A 68 -2.50 -20.67 9.04
CA ALA A 68 -3.67 -21.55 9.06
C ALA A 68 -4.44 -21.48 10.40
N ARG A 69 -3.76 -21.19 11.50
CA ARG A 69 -4.36 -20.99 12.82
C ARG A 69 -4.70 -19.54 13.16
N ARG A 70 -4.46 -18.59 12.24
CA ARG A 70 -4.67 -17.14 12.43
C ARG A 70 -3.96 -16.60 13.68
N ARG A 71 -2.71 -17.01 13.88
CA ARG A 71 -1.88 -16.63 15.05
C ARG A 71 -0.74 -15.68 14.63
N LYS A 72 0.03 -15.27 15.64
CA LYS A 72 1.26 -14.47 15.49
C LYS A 72 2.47 -15.37 15.71
N LEU A 73 3.51 -15.21 14.90
CA LEU A 73 4.78 -15.90 15.02
C LEU A 73 5.92 -14.88 15.05
N PHE A 74 6.79 -15.00 16.00
CA PHE A 74 8.04 -14.25 16.08
C PHE A 74 9.18 -15.20 15.76
N ILE A 75 10.01 -14.84 14.78
CA ILE A 75 11.09 -15.67 14.27
C ILE A 75 12.40 -14.92 14.43
N GLN A 76 13.38 -15.56 15.06
CA GLN A 76 14.75 -15.13 15.04
C GLN A 76 15.57 -16.15 14.28
N ALA A 77 16.13 -15.75 13.15
CA ALA A 77 16.94 -16.62 12.29
C ALA A 77 18.18 -15.86 11.80
N PRO A 78 19.32 -16.55 11.63
CA PRO A 78 20.56 -15.94 11.14
C PRO A 78 20.38 -15.33 9.75
N THR A 79 21.24 -14.38 9.41
CA THR A 79 21.35 -13.85 8.05
C THR A 79 21.83 -14.97 7.10
N GLY A 80 21.34 -14.92 5.85
CA GLY A 80 21.74 -15.91 4.82
C GLY A 80 20.98 -17.24 4.81
N ILE A 81 20.11 -17.52 5.79
CA ILE A 81 19.28 -18.73 5.78
C ILE A 81 18.15 -18.69 4.72
N GLY A 82 17.94 -17.57 4.02
CA GLY A 82 16.87 -17.43 3.05
C GLY A 82 15.50 -17.17 3.68
N LYS A 83 15.43 -16.36 4.75
CA LYS A 83 14.21 -16.02 5.49
C LYS A 83 13.06 -15.59 4.59
N THR A 84 13.31 -14.68 3.65
CA THR A 84 12.27 -14.11 2.78
C THR A 84 11.52 -15.20 2.02
N LEU A 85 12.23 -16.08 1.33
CA LEU A 85 11.60 -17.16 0.57
C LEU A 85 10.92 -18.18 1.49
N SER A 86 11.54 -18.48 2.64
CA SER A 86 11.00 -19.43 3.65
C SER A 86 9.79 -18.89 4.41
N THR A 87 9.46 -17.61 4.28
CA THR A 87 8.24 -17.01 4.79
C THR A 87 7.22 -16.74 3.68
N VAL A 88 7.65 -16.20 2.54
CA VAL A 88 6.76 -15.91 1.40
C VAL A 88 6.12 -17.20 0.84
N PHE A 89 6.91 -18.23 0.59
CA PHE A 89 6.40 -19.48 0.00
C PHE A 89 5.27 -20.13 0.83
N PRO A 90 5.42 -20.40 2.14
CA PRO A 90 4.34 -20.98 2.94
C PRO A 90 3.12 -20.05 3.07
N SER A 91 3.31 -18.71 3.08
CA SER A 91 2.20 -17.75 3.07
C SER A 91 1.39 -17.83 1.77
N LEU A 92 2.05 -18.01 0.65
CA LEU A 92 1.38 -18.25 -0.63
C LEU A 92 0.57 -19.55 -0.62
N LYS A 93 1.15 -20.63 -0.07
CA LYS A 93 0.40 -21.89 0.12
C LYS A 93 -0.83 -21.70 1.01
N ALA A 94 -0.70 -20.95 2.11
CA ALA A 94 -1.81 -20.65 2.99
C ALA A 94 -2.93 -19.85 2.27
N ILE A 95 -2.58 -18.90 1.40
CA ILE A 95 -3.56 -18.18 0.56
C ILE A 95 -4.26 -19.15 -0.39
N GLY A 96 -3.53 -20.04 -1.06
CA GLY A 96 -4.10 -21.03 -1.98
C GLY A 96 -5.06 -22.01 -1.31
N GLU A 97 -4.96 -22.19 0.00
CA GLU A 97 -5.84 -23.02 0.82
C GLU A 97 -6.95 -22.20 1.53
N GLY A 98 -7.08 -20.90 1.22
CA GLY A 98 -8.15 -20.05 1.74
C GLY A 98 -7.90 -19.50 3.15
N HIS A 99 -6.65 -19.46 3.60
CA HIS A 99 -6.28 -18.90 4.90
C HIS A 99 -5.97 -17.40 4.85
N GLY A 100 -6.16 -16.75 3.72
CA GLY A 100 -6.00 -15.31 3.53
C GLY A 100 -6.31 -14.87 2.09
N ASP A 101 -6.66 -13.60 1.92
CA ASP A 101 -7.02 -13.01 0.63
C ASP A 101 -5.85 -12.31 -0.05
N LYS A 102 -4.96 -11.70 0.74
CA LYS A 102 -3.89 -10.82 0.27
C LYS A 102 -2.68 -10.86 1.21
N LEU A 103 -1.49 -10.80 0.62
CA LEU A 103 -0.23 -10.76 1.35
C LEU A 103 0.31 -9.33 1.45
N PHE A 104 0.64 -8.89 2.66
CA PHE A 104 1.39 -7.67 2.92
C PHE A 104 2.80 -8.03 3.37
N TYR A 105 3.80 -7.68 2.57
CA TYR A 105 5.21 -7.79 2.96
C TYR A 105 5.71 -6.42 3.41
N LEU A 106 6.00 -6.30 4.70
CA LEU A 106 6.34 -5.03 5.34
C LEU A 106 7.83 -4.94 5.61
N THR A 107 8.45 -3.83 5.25
CA THR A 107 9.89 -3.61 5.38
C THR A 107 10.20 -2.19 5.84
N ALA A 108 11.27 -2.02 6.62
CA ALA A 108 11.74 -0.71 7.08
C ALA A 108 12.61 0.03 6.05
N LYS A 109 13.18 -0.68 5.06
CA LYS A 109 14.22 -0.14 4.17
C LYS A 109 13.94 -0.43 2.70
N THR A 110 14.33 0.49 1.83
CA THR A 110 14.18 0.33 0.37
C THR A 110 14.93 -0.89 -0.18
N ILE A 111 16.11 -1.21 0.36
CA ILE A 111 16.92 -2.36 -0.09
C ILE A 111 16.19 -3.69 0.17
N THR A 112 15.53 -3.84 1.29
CA THR A 112 14.81 -5.07 1.63
C THR A 112 13.54 -5.27 0.81
N ARG A 113 13.01 -4.23 0.15
CA ARG A 113 11.93 -4.35 -0.84
C ARG A 113 12.38 -5.15 -2.06
N GLY A 114 13.58 -4.89 -2.58
CA GLY A 114 14.16 -5.63 -3.70
C GLY A 114 14.29 -7.12 -3.41
N VAL A 115 14.64 -7.49 -2.17
CA VAL A 115 14.71 -8.91 -1.76
C VAL A 115 13.33 -9.59 -1.81
N ALA A 116 12.27 -8.87 -1.43
CA ALA A 116 10.90 -9.39 -1.54
C ALA A 116 10.45 -9.49 -3.01
N GLU A 117 10.74 -8.48 -3.83
CA GLU A 117 10.46 -8.49 -5.28
C GLU A 117 11.14 -9.67 -5.96
N GLU A 118 12.42 -9.93 -5.63
CA GLU A 118 13.21 -11.06 -6.14
C GLU A 118 12.62 -12.40 -5.70
N ALA A 119 12.20 -12.54 -4.44
CA ALA A 119 11.55 -13.77 -3.96
C ALA A 119 10.27 -14.09 -4.75
N PHE A 120 9.44 -13.09 -5.03
CA PHE A 120 8.28 -13.29 -5.90
C PHE A 120 8.67 -13.60 -7.36
N ALA A 121 9.73 -12.97 -7.88
CA ALA A 121 10.21 -13.23 -9.23
C ALA A 121 10.66 -14.69 -9.39
N ILE A 122 11.47 -15.18 -8.45
CA ILE A 122 11.93 -16.59 -8.42
C ILE A 122 10.73 -17.56 -8.42
N LEU A 123 9.71 -17.30 -7.61
CA LEU A 123 8.53 -18.15 -7.55
C LEU A 123 7.69 -18.07 -8.84
N ARG A 124 7.66 -16.92 -9.51
CA ARG A 124 7.00 -16.78 -10.83
C ARG A 124 7.69 -17.59 -11.92
N GLU A 125 9.01 -17.72 -11.86
CA GLU A 125 9.77 -18.61 -12.76
C GLU A 125 9.40 -20.09 -12.55
N GLN A 126 8.87 -20.43 -11.38
CA GLN A 126 8.32 -21.76 -11.07
C GLN A 126 6.81 -21.89 -11.37
N GLY A 127 6.24 -20.94 -12.09
CA GLY A 127 4.84 -20.99 -12.53
C GLY A 127 3.84 -20.29 -11.60
N LEU A 128 4.30 -19.55 -10.59
CA LEU A 128 3.42 -18.80 -9.71
C LEU A 128 2.65 -17.69 -10.47
N TYR A 129 1.34 -17.76 -10.46
CA TYR A 129 0.43 -16.72 -10.96
C TYR A 129 -0.02 -15.82 -9.80
N PHE A 130 0.80 -14.85 -9.45
CA PHE A 130 0.58 -13.97 -8.30
C PHE A 130 1.12 -12.57 -8.61
N ARG A 131 0.24 -11.59 -8.57
CA ARG A 131 0.60 -10.19 -8.84
C ARG A 131 0.97 -9.49 -7.55
N SER A 132 2.05 -8.72 -7.60
CA SER A 132 2.47 -7.89 -6.48
C SER A 132 2.80 -6.47 -6.93
N VAL A 133 2.51 -5.50 -6.06
CA VAL A 133 2.88 -4.09 -6.23
C VAL A 133 3.78 -3.64 -5.10
N THR A 134 4.81 -2.86 -5.43
CA THR A 134 5.67 -2.20 -4.44
C THR A 134 5.23 -0.75 -4.25
N ILE A 135 4.63 -0.46 -3.10
CA ILE A 135 4.23 0.91 -2.76
C ILE A 135 5.47 1.72 -2.39
N THR A 136 5.68 2.80 -3.14
CA THR A 136 6.78 3.74 -2.95
C THR A 136 6.25 5.10 -2.51
N ALA A 137 6.98 5.79 -1.67
CA ALA A 137 6.59 7.10 -1.15
C ALA A 137 6.41 8.14 -2.27
N LYS A 138 5.48 9.06 -2.06
CA LYS A 138 5.04 10.04 -3.04
C LYS A 138 6.17 10.91 -3.59
N ASP A 139 7.08 11.34 -2.73
CA ASP A 139 8.26 12.13 -3.09
C ASP A 139 9.20 11.39 -4.06
N LYS A 140 9.24 10.05 -3.99
CA LYS A 140 10.06 9.20 -4.87
C LYS A 140 9.38 8.81 -6.17
N LEU A 141 8.05 8.95 -6.26
CA LEU A 141 7.26 8.63 -7.44
C LEU A 141 6.87 9.88 -8.25
N CYS A 142 6.79 11.04 -7.60
CA CYS A 142 6.32 12.26 -8.25
C CYS A 142 7.25 12.66 -9.39
N PHE A 143 6.68 12.99 -10.57
CA PHE A 143 7.43 13.52 -11.71
C PHE A 143 7.81 15.01 -11.54
N LEU A 144 7.18 15.71 -10.61
CA LEU A 144 7.48 17.11 -10.32
C LEU A 144 8.52 17.21 -9.20
N GLU A 145 9.46 18.13 -9.31
CA GLU A 145 10.45 18.41 -8.26
C GLU A 145 9.79 18.81 -6.92
N LYS A 146 8.69 19.57 -7.01
CA LYS A 146 7.85 19.92 -5.87
C LYS A 146 6.44 19.39 -6.12
N PRO A 147 5.93 18.47 -5.29
CA PRO A 147 4.59 17.95 -5.43
C PRO A 147 3.52 19.02 -5.19
N GLU A 148 2.87 19.48 -6.25
CA GLU A 148 1.68 20.34 -6.20
C GLU A 148 0.50 19.58 -6.75
N CYS A 149 -0.29 18.94 -5.85
CA CYS A 149 -1.28 17.94 -6.21
C CYS A 149 -2.65 18.57 -6.49
N ASN A 150 -2.70 19.48 -7.47
CA ASN A 150 -3.93 20.07 -7.97
C ASN A 150 -3.94 20.08 -9.52
N PRO A 151 -5.13 20.14 -10.16
CA PRO A 151 -5.24 20.07 -11.62
C PRO A 151 -4.61 21.24 -12.38
N ASP A 152 -4.43 22.38 -11.71
CA ASP A 152 -3.89 23.59 -12.36
C ASP A 152 -2.36 23.55 -12.42
N ALA A 153 -1.71 22.96 -11.40
CA ALA A 153 -0.26 22.88 -11.30
C ALA A 153 0.33 21.54 -11.80
N CYS A 154 -0.45 20.46 -11.76
CA CYS A 154 0.05 19.12 -12.08
C CYS A 154 -0.68 18.49 -13.28
N PRO A 155 0.00 18.28 -14.43
CA PRO A 155 -0.61 17.66 -15.60
C PRO A 155 -1.02 16.20 -15.38
N TYR A 156 -0.43 15.51 -14.42
CA TYR A 156 -0.75 14.15 -14.05
C TYR A 156 -1.94 14.06 -13.06
N ALA A 157 -2.25 15.14 -12.32
CA ALA A 157 -3.45 15.25 -11.51
C ALA A 157 -4.66 15.64 -12.38
N LYS A 158 -4.45 16.50 -13.39
CA LYS A 158 -5.49 16.92 -14.33
C LYS A 158 -6.00 15.74 -15.15
N GLY A 159 -7.27 15.40 -15.01
CA GLY A 159 -7.92 14.29 -15.70
C GLY A 159 -7.40 12.90 -15.28
N HIS A 160 -6.81 12.78 -14.10
CA HIS A 160 -6.35 11.50 -13.55
C HIS A 160 -7.47 10.45 -13.52
N PHE A 161 -8.62 10.83 -12.97
CA PHE A 161 -9.77 9.94 -12.80
C PHE A 161 -10.42 9.51 -14.11
N ASP A 162 -10.22 10.25 -15.20
CA ASP A 162 -10.73 9.89 -16.52
C ASP A 162 -9.89 8.77 -17.18
N ARG A 163 -8.64 8.60 -16.75
CA ARG A 163 -7.67 7.70 -17.40
C ARG A 163 -7.19 6.55 -16.51
N VAL A 164 -7.33 6.68 -15.19
CA VAL A 164 -6.73 5.72 -14.24
C VAL A 164 -7.32 4.32 -14.36
N ASN A 165 -8.60 4.19 -14.67
CA ASN A 165 -9.24 2.87 -14.79
C ASN A 165 -8.64 2.06 -15.94
N ASP A 166 -8.43 2.66 -17.09
CA ASP A 166 -7.80 2.00 -18.24
C ASP A 166 -6.33 1.69 -17.97
N ALA A 167 -5.63 2.61 -17.31
CA ALA A 167 -4.25 2.41 -16.90
C ALA A 167 -4.10 1.23 -15.93
N VAL A 168 -4.96 1.12 -14.91
CA VAL A 168 -4.99 0.00 -13.98
C VAL A 168 -5.34 -1.30 -14.69
N TYR A 169 -6.34 -1.28 -15.56
CA TYR A 169 -6.73 -2.46 -16.33
C TYR A 169 -5.58 -2.98 -17.19
N GLU A 170 -4.87 -2.10 -17.89
CA GLU A 170 -3.75 -2.51 -18.73
C GLU A 170 -2.59 -3.11 -17.92
N ILE A 171 -2.16 -2.45 -16.83
CA ILE A 171 -1.00 -2.90 -16.07
C ILE A 171 -1.26 -4.24 -15.38
N VAL A 172 -2.45 -4.46 -14.79
CA VAL A 172 -2.76 -5.72 -14.11
C VAL A 172 -2.97 -6.90 -15.05
N HIS A 173 -3.17 -6.65 -16.36
CA HIS A 173 -3.20 -7.70 -17.35
C HIS A 173 -1.82 -8.06 -17.91
N LYS A 174 -0.90 -7.10 -17.93
CA LYS A 174 0.40 -7.27 -18.58
C LYS A 174 1.53 -7.59 -17.61
N GLU A 175 1.44 -7.10 -16.37
CA GLU A 175 2.53 -7.15 -15.41
C GLU A 175 2.18 -8.00 -14.19
N PHE A 176 3.15 -8.76 -13.70
CA PHE A 176 3.01 -9.53 -12.46
C PHE A 176 3.78 -8.91 -11.30
N GLY A 177 4.98 -8.40 -11.55
CA GLY A 177 5.82 -7.67 -10.59
C GLY A 177 5.76 -6.18 -10.89
N ILE A 178 4.90 -5.45 -10.16
CA ILE A 178 4.68 -4.03 -10.41
C ILE A 178 5.58 -3.23 -9.49
N THR A 179 6.83 -3.03 -9.95
CA THR A 179 7.86 -2.24 -9.27
C THR A 179 7.69 -0.74 -9.51
N ARG A 180 8.52 0.06 -8.85
CA ARG A 180 8.56 1.51 -9.05
C ARG A 180 8.75 1.89 -10.53
N GLU A 181 9.66 1.22 -11.22
CA GLU A 181 10.02 1.49 -12.62
C GLU A 181 8.84 1.19 -13.55
N VAL A 182 8.16 0.07 -13.29
CA VAL A 182 6.97 -0.32 -14.03
C VAL A 182 5.84 0.71 -13.82
N ILE A 183 5.60 1.14 -12.58
CA ILE A 183 4.60 2.17 -12.25
C ILE A 183 4.89 3.46 -13.02
N LEU A 184 6.12 3.96 -12.98
CA LEU A 184 6.51 5.21 -13.65
C LEU A 184 6.30 5.12 -15.16
N LYS A 185 6.69 4.01 -15.80
CA LYS A 185 6.49 3.76 -17.24
C LYS A 185 5.02 3.86 -17.65
N TYR A 186 4.12 3.19 -16.92
CA TYR A 186 2.69 3.21 -17.22
C TYR A 186 2.04 4.54 -16.84
N ALA A 187 2.43 5.14 -15.72
CA ALA A 187 1.92 6.43 -15.28
C ALA A 187 2.24 7.53 -16.29
N GLU A 188 3.43 7.51 -16.89
CA GLU A 188 3.80 8.44 -17.96
C GLU A 188 3.01 8.18 -19.24
N LYS A 189 2.86 6.91 -19.64
CA LYS A 189 2.08 6.52 -20.82
C LYS A 189 0.65 7.03 -20.75
N PHE A 190 -0.01 6.87 -19.61
CA PHE A 190 -1.42 7.24 -19.41
C PHE A 190 -1.61 8.65 -18.85
N LYS A 191 -0.53 9.38 -18.54
CA LYS A 191 -0.58 10.73 -17.95
C LYS A 191 -1.39 10.74 -16.65
N VAL A 192 -1.15 9.77 -15.76
CA VAL A 192 -1.79 9.66 -14.44
C VAL A 192 -0.78 9.91 -13.31
N CYS A 193 -1.25 10.34 -12.14
CA CYS A 193 -0.38 10.51 -10.97
C CYS A 193 0.21 9.16 -10.56
N PRO A 194 1.54 8.96 -10.58
CA PRO A 194 2.13 7.65 -10.31
C PRO A 194 1.89 7.17 -8.89
N PHE A 195 1.77 8.06 -7.92
CA PHE A 195 1.49 7.70 -6.53
C PHE A 195 0.05 7.20 -6.34
N GLU A 196 -0.96 7.97 -6.77
CA GLU A 196 -2.36 7.55 -6.68
C GLU A 196 -2.60 6.29 -7.51
N TYR A 197 -2.00 6.21 -8.70
CA TYR A 197 -2.05 5.03 -9.56
C TYR A 197 -1.50 3.77 -8.86
N CYS A 198 -0.37 3.89 -8.16
CA CYS A 198 0.20 2.80 -7.36
C CYS A 198 -0.77 2.32 -6.27
N LEU A 199 -1.45 3.26 -5.60
CA LEU A 199 -2.45 2.93 -4.59
C LEU A 199 -3.67 2.24 -5.21
N ASP A 200 -4.14 2.68 -6.37
CA ASP A 200 -5.28 2.06 -7.06
C ASP A 200 -4.96 0.64 -7.54
N ILE A 201 -3.78 0.42 -8.12
CA ILE A 201 -3.28 -0.91 -8.49
C ILE A 201 -3.33 -1.87 -7.30
N SER A 202 -3.02 -1.40 -6.09
CA SER A 202 -2.97 -2.25 -4.90
C SER A 202 -4.29 -3.00 -4.64
N SER A 203 -5.43 -2.44 -5.09
CA SER A 203 -6.75 -3.08 -4.94
C SER A 203 -6.93 -4.32 -5.83
N PHE A 204 -6.18 -4.43 -6.92
CA PHE A 204 -6.34 -5.44 -7.97
C PHE A 204 -5.21 -6.48 -8.03
N VAL A 205 -4.28 -6.45 -7.09
CA VAL A 205 -3.16 -7.39 -6.98
C VAL A 205 -3.27 -8.24 -5.73
N ASP A 206 -2.55 -9.35 -5.71
CA ASP A 206 -2.59 -10.36 -4.66
C ASP A 206 -1.62 -10.06 -3.51
N GLY A 207 -0.55 -9.31 -3.79
CA GLY A 207 0.49 -8.96 -2.81
C GLY A 207 0.87 -7.49 -2.84
N ILE A 208 1.19 -6.95 -1.68
CA ILE A 208 1.63 -5.58 -1.48
C ILE A 208 2.95 -5.59 -0.71
N ILE A 209 3.99 -5.01 -1.30
CA ILE A 209 5.26 -4.75 -0.64
C ILE A 209 5.30 -3.29 -0.26
N CYS A 210 5.44 -2.96 1.03
CA CYS A 210 5.40 -1.56 1.47
C CYS A 210 6.19 -1.33 2.77
N ASP A 211 6.35 -0.05 3.12
CA ASP A 211 6.87 0.36 4.42
C ASP A 211 5.84 0.13 5.53
N TYR A 212 6.30 -0.06 6.77
CA TYR A 212 5.47 -0.23 7.96
C TYR A 212 4.42 0.87 8.13
N ASN A 213 4.74 2.11 7.70
CA ASN A 213 3.84 3.26 7.84
C ASN A 213 2.52 3.04 7.11
N TYR A 214 2.53 2.34 5.98
CA TYR A 214 1.31 2.07 5.20
C TYR A 214 0.31 1.14 5.91
N VAL A 215 0.74 0.48 6.99
CA VAL A 215 -0.13 -0.39 7.81
C VAL A 215 -0.36 0.20 9.20
N PHE A 216 0.68 0.71 9.85
CA PHE A 216 0.65 1.02 11.28
C PHE A 216 0.53 2.50 11.62
N ASP A 217 0.93 3.42 10.71
CA ASP A 217 0.87 4.85 10.98
C ASP A 217 -0.56 5.37 10.87
N PRO A 218 -1.12 6.00 11.91
CA PRO A 218 -2.49 6.51 11.91
C PRO A 218 -2.81 7.48 10.77
N ASP A 219 -1.82 8.26 10.33
CA ASP A 219 -1.98 9.31 9.33
C ASP A 219 -1.74 8.81 7.90
N VAL A 220 -0.83 7.83 7.74
CA VAL A 220 -0.35 7.34 6.44
C VAL A 220 -0.97 6.00 6.04
N ARG A 221 -1.49 5.22 6.98
CA ARG A 221 -2.05 3.87 6.73
C ARG A 221 -3.03 3.84 5.57
N LEU A 222 -3.00 2.78 4.82
CA LEU A 222 -3.89 2.55 3.69
C LEU A 222 -5.35 2.39 4.14
N LYS A 223 -6.08 3.50 4.17
CA LYS A 223 -7.48 3.54 4.65
C LYS A 223 -8.40 2.59 3.89
N ARG A 224 -8.10 2.30 2.62
CA ARG A 224 -8.86 1.32 1.82
C ARG A 224 -8.84 -0.10 2.39
N TYR A 225 -7.83 -0.44 3.21
CA TYR A 225 -7.67 -1.75 3.87
C TYR A 225 -7.91 -1.70 5.38
N PHE A 226 -7.62 -0.56 6.02
CA PHE A 226 -7.51 -0.46 7.48
C PHE A 226 -8.41 0.62 8.09
N ALA A 227 -9.34 1.22 7.32
CA ALA A 227 -10.36 2.09 7.89
C ALA A 227 -11.44 1.26 8.60
N ASP A 228 -12.20 1.93 9.48
CA ASP A 228 -13.33 1.32 10.18
C ASP A 228 -14.36 0.80 9.16
N GLY A 229 -14.74 -0.46 9.32
CA GLY A 229 -15.64 -1.16 8.40
C GLY A 229 -14.97 -1.83 7.19
N ALA A 230 -13.69 -1.62 6.93
CA ALA A 230 -12.96 -2.39 5.93
C ALA A 230 -12.87 -3.87 6.37
N LYS A 231 -13.09 -4.78 5.42
CA LYS A 231 -13.04 -6.23 5.65
C LYS A 231 -12.04 -6.86 4.71
N GLY A 232 -11.28 -7.83 5.21
CA GLY A 232 -10.34 -8.63 4.44
C GLY A 232 -9.53 -9.54 5.36
N GLU A 233 -9.12 -10.68 4.85
CA GLU A 233 -8.26 -11.62 5.56
C GLU A 233 -6.83 -11.47 5.02
N TYR A 234 -6.01 -10.70 5.75
CA TYR A 234 -4.67 -10.35 5.28
C TYR A 234 -3.60 -11.11 6.04
N ILE A 235 -2.60 -11.63 5.32
CA ILE A 235 -1.37 -12.18 5.87
C ILE A 235 -0.32 -11.07 5.91
N PHE A 236 0.34 -10.88 7.05
CA PHE A 236 1.39 -9.89 7.23
C PHE A 236 2.73 -10.57 7.49
N LEU A 237 3.68 -10.36 6.59
CA LEU A 237 5.09 -10.68 6.80
C LEU A 237 5.83 -9.40 7.16
N ILE A 238 6.41 -9.35 8.34
CA ILE A 238 7.07 -8.16 8.88
C ILE A 238 8.56 -8.45 8.97
N ASP A 239 9.30 -7.96 7.98
CA ASP A 239 10.75 -8.14 7.93
C ASP A 239 11.46 -7.18 8.89
N GLU A 240 12.53 -7.64 9.55
CA GLU A 240 13.29 -6.86 10.52
C GLU A 240 12.39 -6.21 11.61
N ALA A 241 11.45 -6.99 12.16
CA ALA A 241 10.40 -6.53 13.08
C ALA A 241 10.92 -5.80 14.34
N HIS A 242 12.20 -5.95 14.70
CA HIS A 242 12.83 -5.19 15.78
C HIS A 242 12.80 -3.67 15.52
N ASN A 243 12.70 -3.22 14.26
CA ASN A 243 12.55 -1.81 13.92
C ASN A 243 11.15 -1.25 14.22
N LEU A 244 10.13 -2.10 14.49
CA LEU A 244 8.78 -1.62 14.78
C LEU A 244 8.70 -0.80 16.06
N VAL A 245 9.46 -1.14 17.10
CA VAL A 245 9.40 -0.43 18.38
C VAL A 245 9.81 1.05 18.25
N PRO A 246 10.99 1.40 17.71
CA PRO A 246 11.34 2.80 17.48
C PRO A 246 10.38 3.47 16.48
N ARG A 247 9.97 2.78 15.41
CA ARG A 247 9.02 3.34 14.43
C ARG A 247 7.66 3.63 15.02
N ALA A 248 7.13 2.75 15.87
CA ALA A 248 5.86 2.99 16.55
C ALA A 248 5.94 4.21 17.47
N ARG A 249 7.07 4.39 18.16
CA ARG A 249 7.28 5.61 18.97
C ARG A 249 7.23 6.87 18.09
N GLU A 250 7.86 6.88 16.92
CA GLU A 250 7.78 8.00 15.98
C GLU A 250 6.35 8.25 15.50
N MET A 251 5.64 7.19 15.03
CA MET A 251 4.28 7.26 14.51
C MET A 251 3.26 7.82 15.51
N TYR A 252 3.46 7.53 16.79
CA TYR A 252 2.55 7.95 17.86
C TYR A 252 3.10 9.07 18.74
N SER A 253 4.14 9.77 18.26
CA SER A 253 4.71 10.93 18.92
C SER A 253 4.47 12.19 18.13
N ALA A 254 4.21 13.28 18.84
CA ALA A 254 4.13 14.62 18.27
C ALA A 254 5.20 15.51 18.90
N VAL A 255 5.79 16.38 18.11
CA VAL A 255 6.79 17.34 18.55
C VAL A 255 6.22 18.76 18.41
N LEU A 256 6.24 19.51 19.48
CA LEU A 256 5.89 20.91 19.48
C LEU A 256 7.13 21.73 19.93
N ILE A 257 7.66 22.54 19.02
CA ILE A 257 8.88 23.31 19.24
C ILE A 257 8.49 24.70 19.73
N LYS A 258 9.02 25.12 20.88
CA LYS A 258 8.72 26.41 21.50
C LYS A 258 9.10 27.59 20.60
N GLU A 259 10.23 27.51 19.93
CA GLU A 259 10.75 28.50 19.02
C GLU A 259 9.78 28.74 17.85
N ASP A 260 9.16 27.69 17.31
CA ASP A 260 8.17 27.77 16.24
C ASP A 260 6.88 28.43 16.71
N VAL A 261 6.45 28.11 17.94
CA VAL A 261 5.29 28.77 18.57
C VAL A 261 5.54 30.28 18.72
N LEU A 262 6.76 30.67 19.14
CA LEU A 262 7.12 32.07 19.28
C LEU A 262 7.25 32.78 17.92
N ALA A 263 7.77 32.11 16.90
CA ALA A 263 7.85 32.61 15.54
C ALA A 263 6.44 32.84 14.96
N ALA A 264 5.56 31.84 15.08
CA ALA A 264 4.16 31.94 14.67
C ALA A 264 3.44 33.12 15.38
N LYS A 265 3.68 33.28 16.71
CA LYS A 265 3.13 34.39 17.48
C LYS A 265 3.55 35.76 16.89
N ARG A 266 4.83 35.91 16.51
CA ARG A 266 5.31 37.17 15.90
C ARG A 266 4.60 37.49 14.59
N LEU A 267 4.39 36.47 13.73
CA LEU A 267 3.73 36.62 12.42
C LEU A 267 2.26 37.00 12.52
N VAL A 268 1.57 36.58 13.58
CA VAL A 268 0.12 36.83 13.73
C VAL A 268 -0.21 37.98 14.70
N LYS A 269 0.79 38.56 15.38
CA LYS A 269 0.61 39.57 16.44
C LYS A 269 -0.27 40.72 16.01
N ASP A 270 -0.02 41.28 14.82
CA ASP A 270 -0.73 42.46 14.30
C ASP A 270 -1.96 42.06 13.43
N LYS A 271 -2.11 40.76 13.13
CA LYS A 271 -3.18 40.25 12.25
C LYS A 271 -4.35 39.63 13.02
N SER A 272 -4.09 39.03 14.18
CA SER A 272 -5.12 38.32 14.95
C SER A 272 -4.83 38.33 16.46
N PRO A 273 -5.44 39.25 17.21
CA PRO A 273 -5.30 39.30 18.68
C PRO A 273 -5.78 38.02 19.38
N ARG A 274 -6.75 37.31 18.77
CA ARG A 274 -7.26 36.03 19.30
C ARG A 274 -6.20 34.95 19.21
N LEU A 275 -5.58 34.80 18.05
CA LEU A 275 -4.56 33.77 17.80
C LEU A 275 -3.30 34.06 18.63
N THR A 276 -2.90 35.32 18.74
CA THR A 276 -1.77 35.74 19.57
C THR A 276 -1.95 35.31 21.02
N ARG A 277 -3.14 35.53 21.61
CA ARG A 277 -3.47 35.10 22.97
C ARG A 277 -3.42 33.59 23.15
N GLN A 278 -3.85 32.81 22.15
CA GLN A 278 -3.75 31.33 22.23
C GLN A 278 -2.30 30.86 22.20
N LEU A 279 -1.47 31.43 21.33
CA LEU A 279 -0.04 31.09 21.27
C LEU A 279 0.71 31.54 22.55
N GLU A 280 0.28 32.61 23.21
CA GLU A 280 0.79 32.98 24.55
C GLU A 280 0.47 31.96 25.62
N ARG A 281 -0.74 31.38 25.61
CA ARG A 281 -1.12 30.29 26.51
C ARG A 281 -0.24 29.07 26.30
N VAL A 282 -0.02 28.65 25.02
CA VAL A 282 0.87 27.54 24.70
C VAL A 282 2.29 27.81 25.21
N ASN A 283 2.83 29.02 24.99
CA ASN A 283 4.15 29.38 25.49
C ASN A 283 4.24 29.34 27.03
N LYS A 284 3.15 29.73 27.73
CA LYS A 284 3.09 29.62 29.19
C LYS A 284 3.18 28.17 29.68
N ILE A 285 2.50 27.24 28.99
CA ILE A 285 2.58 25.79 29.28
C ILE A 285 4.02 25.31 29.12
N PHE A 286 4.74 25.68 28.05
CA PHE A 286 6.15 25.35 27.91
C PHE A 286 7.02 25.82 29.10
N LEU A 287 6.72 27.01 29.64
CA LEU A 287 7.46 27.55 30.80
C LEU A 287 7.16 26.77 32.08
N GLU A 288 5.93 26.31 32.24
CA GLU A 288 5.51 25.49 33.36
C GLU A 288 6.12 24.08 33.31
N MET A 289 6.20 23.48 32.10
CA MET A 289 6.84 22.16 31.89
C MET A 289 8.35 22.17 32.12
N LYS A 290 9.00 23.32 32.07
CA LYS A 290 10.45 23.47 32.28
C LYS A 290 10.83 23.52 33.77
N ARG A 291 9.88 23.68 34.67
CA ARG A 291 10.06 23.68 36.12
C ARG A 291 9.94 22.26 36.68
#